data_c4c19c25e9e439efeee7e6461a448d09
#
_entry.id   c4c19c25e9e439efeee7e6461a448d09
#
_cell.length_a   1.000
_cell.length_b   1.000
_cell.length_c   1.000
_cell.angle_alpha   90.00
_cell.angle_beta   90.00
_cell.angle_gamma   90.00
#
_symmetry.space_group_name_H-M   'P 1'
#
loop_
_entity.id
_entity.type
_entity.pdbx_description
1 polymer ?
#
loop_
_entity_poly.entity_id
_entity_poly.type
_entity_poly.pdbx_seq_one_letter_code
_entity_poly.pdbx_strand_id
1 'polypeptide(L)'
;GLEKINLNAESNDPTLSRSNLCWNLASKIGLPAARVNHVQLFINDIYYGLYTNVEHIDEEFMEIRFGNKDGNLYKCLYPADLLYKGADPNFYKEEFSGRRAYELQGKEGPDAYKDLVHLLYILNNTTSAQLSCELEKVLDVDQVIRYLVFEILIGQWDGLIYNKNNFFLYFNTKSSRFQIIPYDLDNTLGIDWIGRDWPNRNIYNWHNSSQLRPLYTKLLAIPQYKERFSYYMKKFMDSLFNESQFRIQSNFFIQQLKPFVEKDPFFPLAYGFTTADFQNGFENKLPFNHLPNGILSYIIKRVNAA
;
A
#
# COMPACT_ATOMS: atom_id res chain seq x y z
N GLY A 1 -4.48 26.21 3.91
CA GLY A 1 -3.09 25.93 4.30
C GLY A 1 -2.93 24.46 4.65
N LEU A 2 -1.73 23.99 4.92
CA LEU A 2 -1.47 22.62 5.33
C LEU A 2 -1.92 22.44 6.78
N GLU A 3 -2.87 21.53 7.03
CA GLU A 3 -3.40 21.29 8.37
C GLU A 3 -2.69 20.16 9.12
N LYS A 4 -2.13 19.17 8.36
CA LYS A 4 -1.49 17.97 8.91
C LYS A 4 -0.22 17.65 8.17
N ILE A 5 0.79 17.21 8.90
CA ILE A 5 2.07 16.69 8.39
C ILE A 5 2.28 15.30 8.99
N ASN A 6 2.54 14.29 8.14
CA ASN A 6 2.99 12.99 8.59
C ASN A 6 4.50 12.90 8.41
N LEU A 7 5.21 12.67 9.49
CA LEU A 7 6.67 12.47 9.51
C LEU A 7 6.95 11.04 9.95
N ASN A 8 7.26 10.18 8.99
CA ASN A 8 7.58 8.78 9.24
C ASN A 8 9.09 8.64 9.47
N ALA A 9 9.49 8.02 10.56
CA ALA A 9 10.89 7.82 10.90
C ALA A 9 11.55 6.67 10.11
N GLU A 10 10.78 5.88 9.36
CA GLU A 10 11.24 4.70 8.59
C GLU A 10 12.14 3.76 9.43
N SER A 11 11.76 3.56 10.70
CA SER A 11 12.62 2.95 11.72
C SER A 11 13.09 1.52 11.42
N ASN A 12 12.39 0.79 10.55
CA ASN A 12 12.72 -0.55 10.10
C ASN A 12 13.43 -0.61 8.74
N ASP A 13 13.61 0.54 8.08
CA ASP A 13 14.26 0.65 6.77
C ASP A 13 15.56 1.48 6.84
N PRO A 14 16.74 0.86 6.86
CA PRO A 14 17.99 1.61 6.88
C PRO A 14 18.22 2.47 5.62
N THR A 15 17.52 2.17 4.50
CA THR A 15 17.64 3.00 3.28
C THR A 15 16.80 4.27 3.35
N LEU A 16 15.84 4.37 4.29
CA LEU A 16 14.87 5.46 4.43
C LEU A 16 14.11 5.75 3.12
N SER A 17 14.02 4.77 2.20
CA SER A 17 13.59 5.03 0.83
C SER A 17 12.51 4.10 0.29
N ARG A 18 12.21 2.97 0.97
CA ARG A 18 11.21 2.00 0.49
C ARG A 18 9.83 2.61 0.31
N SER A 19 9.36 3.30 1.32
CA SER A 19 8.09 4.02 1.31
C SER A 19 8.03 5.03 0.16
N ASN A 20 9.08 5.85 0.02
CA ASN A 20 9.18 6.86 -1.05
C ASN A 20 9.18 6.22 -2.45
N LEU A 21 9.97 5.17 -2.68
CA LEU A 21 10.01 4.43 -3.95
C LEU A 21 8.63 3.86 -4.31
N CYS A 22 7.93 3.30 -3.33
CA CYS A 22 6.60 2.72 -3.54
C CYS A 22 5.54 3.77 -3.86
N TRP A 23 5.50 4.91 -3.15
CA TRP A 23 4.58 6.00 -3.47
C TRP A 23 4.82 6.59 -4.86
N ASN A 24 6.08 6.77 -5.26
CA ASN A 24 6.44 7.21 -6.60
C ASN A 24 6.01 6.20 -7.67
N LEU A 25 6.16 4.89 -7.41
CA LEU A 25 5.67 3.86 -8.32
C LEU A 25 4.14 3.88 -8.41
N ALA A 26 3.42 3.96 -7.29
CA ALA A 26 1.97 4.05 -7.26
C ALA A 26 1.44 5.19 -8.13
N SER A 27 2.05 6.38 -8.04
CA SER A 27 1.73 7.52 -8.89
C SER A 27 1.95 7.22 -10.37
N LYS A 28 3.09 6.62 -10.75
CA LYS A 28 3.43 6.32 -12.16
C LYS A 28 2.52 5.28 -12.79
N ILE A 29 1.95 4.36 -12.02
CA ILE A 29 0.99 3.35 -12.51
C ILE A 29 -0.46 3.85 -12.47
N GLY A 30 -0.67 5.13 -12.10
CA GLY A 30 -1.97 5.77 -12.07
C GLY A 30 -2.87 5.35 -10.91
N LEU A 31 -2.31 5.00 -9.77
CA LEU A 31 -3.04 4.89 -8.50
C LEU A 31 -3.14 6.25 -7.82
N PRO A 32 -4.17 6.49 -7.01
CA PRO A 32 -4.23 7.66 -6.14
C PRO A 32 -3.13 7.55 -5.08
N ALA A 33 -2.03 8.25 -5.32
CA ALA A 33 -0.82 8.16 -4.52
C ALA A 33 -0.63 9.43 -3.67
N ALA A 34 -0.19 9.26 -2.42
CA ALA A 34 0.27 10.36 -1.60
C ALA A 34 1.55 10.97 -2.19
N ARG A 35 1.67 12.30 -2.13
CA ARG A 35 2.94 13.00 -2.37
C ARG A 35 3.90 12.64 -1.25
N VAL A 36 5.16 12.47 -1.61
CA VAL A 36 6.18 12.01 -0.65
C VAL A 36 7.51 12.72 -0.91
N ASN A 37 8.20 13.07 0.15
CA ASN A 37 9.56 13.60 0.09
C ASN A 37 10.29 13.34 1.42
N HIS A 38 11.63 13.47 1.39
CA HIS A 38 12.43 13.46 2.62
C HIS A 38 12.55 14.87 3.18
N VAL A 39 12.55 14.98 4.50
CA VAL A 39 12.70 16.24 5.21
C VAL A 39 13.68 16.10 6.37
N GLN A 40 14.44 17.15 6.63
CA GLN A 40 15.23 17.28 7.84
C GLN A 40 14.37 17.89 8.94
N LEU A 41 14.26 17.21 10.07
CA LEU A 41 13.52 17.73 11.22
C LEU A 41 14.44 18.47 12.18
N PHE A 42 14.09 19.69 12.49
CA PHE A 42 14.74 20.48 13.54
C PHE A 42 13.69 20.85 14.61
N ILE A 43 14.07 20.70 15.88
CA ILE A 43 13.27 21.11 17.02
C ILE A 43 14.13 22.05 17.87
N ASN A 44 13.73 23.31 18.00
CA ASN A 44 14.51 24.36 18.69
C ASN A 44 15.95 24.42 18.16
N ASP A 45 16.12 24.44 16.84
CA ASP A 45 17.41 24.49 16.11
C ASP A 45 18.32 23.25 16.30
N ILE A 46 17.83 22.21 16.98
CA ILE A 46 18.52 20.92 17.12
C ILE A 46 18.06 19.99 16.02
N TYR A 47 19.00 19.40 15.29
CA TYR A 47 18.72 18.42 14.24
C TYR A 47 18.22 17.11 14.87
N TYR A 48 17.01 16.70 14.53
CA TYR A 48 16.32 15.48 15.00
C TYR A 48 16.32 14.34 14.00
N GLY A 49 17.00 14.49 12.87
CA GLY A 49 17.17 13.43 11.90
C GLY A 49 16.37 13.61 10.61
N LEU A 50 16.45 12.59 9.77
CA LEU A 50 15.81 12.53 8.47
C LEU A 50 14.50 11.76 8.56
N TYR A 51 13.42 12.33 8.02
CA TYR A 51 12.08 11.75 8.03
C TYR A 51 11.50 11.69 6.63
N THR A 52 10.65 10.73 6.38
CA THR A 52 9.80 10.69 5.18
C THR A 52 8.50 11.44 5.49
N ASN A 53 8.27 12.55 4.79
CA ASN A 53 7.00 13.27 4.84
C ASN A 53 6.06 12.69 3.78
N VAL A 54 4.96 12.07 4.23
CA VAL A 54 3.92 11.47 3.37
C VAL A 54 2.65 12.32 3.48
N GLU A 55 2.08 12.71 2.35
CA GLU A 55 0.82 13.46 2.30
C GLU A 55 -0.26 12.74 3.12
N HIS A 56 -0.98 13.48 3.94
CA HIS A 56 -2.08 12.93 4.70
C HIS A 56 -3.26 12.59 3.77
N ILE A 57 -3.85 11.41 3.97
CA ILE A 57 -5.01 10.97 3.18
C ILE A 57 -6.27 11.45 3.89
N ASP A 58 -6.83 12.56 3.43
CA ASP A 58 -7.99 13.26 3.98
C ASP A 58 -8.86 13.88 2.89
N GLU A 59 -9.75 14.79 3.27
CA GLU A 59 -10.65 15.48 2.35
C GLU A 59 -9.91 16.26 1.23
N GLU A 60 -8.77 16.90 1.55
CA GLU A 60 -7.97 17.61 0.54
C GLU A 60 -7.35 16.64 -0.46
N PHE A 61 -6.86 15.51 0.03
CA PHE A 61 -6.36 14.45 -0.84
C PHE A 61 -7.47 13.94 -1.77
N MET A 62 -8.70 13.72 -1.25
CA MET A 62 -9.84 13.29 -2.07
C MET A 62 -10.19 14.32 -3.14
N GLU A 63 -10.25 15.60 -2.78
CA GLU A 63 -10.55 16.68 -3.73
C GLU A 63 -9.51 16.74 -4.86
N ILE A 64 -8.22 16.67 -4.52
CA ILE A 64 -7.12 16.74 -5.50
C ILE A 64 -7.10 15.52 -6.44
N ARG A 65 -7.33 14.31 -5.91
CA ARG A 65 -7.20 13.06 -6.68
C ARG A 65 -8.46 12.67 -7.44
N PHE A 66 -9.65 13.02 -6.92
CA PHE A 66 -10.93 12.57 -7.44
C PHE A 66 -11.86 13.71 -7.85
N GLY A 67 -11.49 14.97 -7.55
CA GLY A 67 -12.34 16.14 -7.75
C GLY A 67 -13.64 16.08 -6.95
N ASN A 68 -13.63 15.35 -5.85
CA ASN A 68 -14.78 15.14 -4.97
C ASN A 68 -14.31 14.68 -3.60
N LYS A 69 -14.80 15.32 -2.54
CA LYS A 69 -14.49 14.99 -1.15
C LYS A 69 -15.69 14.55 -0.32
N ASP A 70 -16.88 14.54 -0.94
CA ASP A 70 -18.16 14.36 -0.22
C ASP A 70 -18.49 12.89 0.08
N GLY A 71 -17.62 11.96 -0.30
CA GLY A 71 -17.82 10.53 -0.10
C GLY A 71 -17.24 10.02 1.22
N ASN A 72 -17.67 8.84 1.62
CA ASN A 72 -17.13 8.16 2.78
C ASN A 72 -15.72 7.63 2.49
N LEU A 73 -14.78 7.96 3.37
CA LEU A 73 -13.41 7.45 3.37
C LEU A 73 -13.23 6.49 4.54
N TYR A 74 -12.92 5.23 4.24
CA TYR A 74 -12.67 4.19 5.23
C TYR A 74 -11.19 3.85 5.29
N LYS A 75 -10.55 4.05 6.44
CA LYS A 75 -9.23 3.49 6.73
C LYS A 75 -9.41 2.02 7.08
N CYS A 76 -8.83 1.15 6.27
CA CYS A 76 -8.95 -0.29 6.40
C CYS A 76 -7.74 -0.87 7.12
N LEU A 77 -7.98 -1.33 8.33
CA LEU A 77 -6.98 -1.89 9.24
C LEU A 77 -7.26 -3.38 9.49
N TYR A 78 -6.29 -4.10 10.06
CA TYR A 78 -6.48 -5.50 10.38
C TYR A 78 -7.70 -5.69 11.32
N PRO A 79 -8.64 -6.58 11.01
CA PRO A 79 -8.71 -7.53 9.89
C PRO A 79 -9.73 -7.12 8.79
N ALA A 80 -9.45 -6.11 7.99
CA ALA A 80 -10.32 -5.65 6.89
C ALA A 80 -10.34 -6.65 5.72
N ASP A 81 -11.06 -7.76 5.88
CA ASP A 81 -11.09 -8.91 4.97
C ASP A 81 -12.07 -8.80 3.79
N LEU A 82 -12.91 -7.77 3.77
CA LEU A 82 -13.96 -7.51 2.81
C LEU A 82 -15.03 -8.63 2.72
N LEU A 83 -15.25 -9.36 3.81
CA LEU A 83 -16.31 -10.36 3.93
C LEU A 83 -17.64 -9.68 4.30
N TYR A 84 -18.72 -10.18 3.69
CA TYR A 84 -20.07 -9.76 4.06
C TYR A 84 -20.53 -10.46 5.35
N LYS A 85 -20.81 -9.67 6.38
CA LYS A 85 -21.23 -10.16 7.72
C LYS A 85 -22.74 -9.99 7.97
N GLY A 86 -23.45 -9.33 7.04
CA GLY A 86 -24.89 -9.04 7.15
C GLY A 86 -25.21 -7.60 6.74
N ALA A 87 -26.52 -7.29 6.67
CA ALA A 87 -27.02 -5.99 6.20
C ALA A 87 -26.93 -4.87 7.26
N ASP A 88 -26.74 -5.21 8.52
CA ASP A 88 -26.63 -4.22 9.59
C ASP A 88 -25.23 -3.56 9.54
N PRO A 89 -25.14 -2.22 9.33
CA PRO A 89 -23.89 -1.48 9.36
C PRO A 89 -23.08 -1.64 10.67
N ASN A 90 -23.72 -1.95 11.77
CA ASN A 90 -23.06 -2.11 13.06
C ASN A 90 -22.08 -3.30 13.09
N PHE A 91 -22.28 -4.33 12.27
CA PHE A 91 -21.32 -5.44 12.13
C PHE A 91 -19.95 -5.01 11.61
N TYR A 92 -19.86 -3.84 10.97
CA TYR A 92 -18.62 -3.30 10.40
C TYR A 92 -17.98 -2.21 11.29
N LYS A 93 -18.65 -1.90 12.41
CA LYS A 93 -18.16 -0.96 13.44
C LYS A 93 -17.51 -1.68 14.62
N GLU A 94 -17.54 -3.01 14.63
CA GLU A 94 -16.91 -3.81 15.69
C GLU A 94 -15.41 -3.54 15.77
N GLU A 95 -14.93 -3.41 17.00
CA GLU A 95 -13.52 -3.17 17.27
C GLU A 95 -12.76 -4.49 17.44
N PHE A 96 -11.58 -4.55 16.85
CA PHE A 96 -10.59 -5.58 17.09
C PHE A 96 -9.34 -4.93 17.68
N SER A 97 -8.95 -5.34 18.89
CA SER A 97 -7.80 -4.74 19.60
C SER A 97 -7.87 -3.21 19.72
N GLY A 98 -9.07 -2.67 20.00
CA GLY A 98 -9.29 -1.24 20.19
C GLY A 98 -9.35 -0.41 18.89
N ARG A 99 -9.46 -1.06 17.72
CA ARG A 99 -9.59 -0.40 16.41
C ARG A 99 -10.65 -1.06 15.56
N ARG A 100 -11.37 -0.27 14.78
CA ARG A 100 -12.29 -0.80 13.77
C ARG A 100 -11.52 -1.28 12.55
N ALA A 101 -11.94 -2.42 11.97
CA ALA A 101 -11.39 -2.89 10.70
C ALA A 101 -11.67 -1.91 9.56
N TYR A 102 -12.79 -1.21 9.60
CA TYR A 102 -13.19 -0.18 8.65
C TYR A 102 -13.47 1.12 9.41
N GLU A 103 -12.44 1.90 9.62
CA GLU A 103 -12.53 3.15 10.39
C GLU A 103 -12.96 4.31 9.47
N LEU A 104 -14.21 4.76 9.60
CA LEU A 104 -14.70 5.92 8.85
C LEU A 104 -13.94 7.17 9.28
N GLN A 105 -13.35 7.86 8.32
CA GLN A 105 -12.67 9.12 8.54
C GLN A 105 -13.70 10.27 8.47
N GLY A 106 -13.80 11.05 9.52
CA GLY A 106 -14.77 12.13 9.63
C GLY A 106 -15.98 11.77 10.51
N LYS A 107 -17.09 12.49 10.32
CA LYS A 107 -18.28 12.32 11.15
C LYS A 107 -19.19 11.22 10.60
N GLU A 108 -19.64 10.34 11.47
CA GLU A 108 -20.66 9.34 11.13
C GLU A 108 -22.02 10.00 10.94
N GLY A 109 -22.54 9.97 9.71
CA GLY A 109 -23.91 10.35 9.40
C GLY A 109 -24.90 9.16 9.55
N PRO A 110 -26.21 9.39 9.36
CA PRO A 110 -27.24 8.34 9.49
C PRO A 110 -27.09 7.21 8.46
N ASP A 111 -26.43 7.47 7.35
CA ASP A 111 -26.20 6.50 6.27
C ASP A 111 -24.76 5.95 6.26
N ALA A 112 -23.98 6.24 7.30
CA ALA A 112 -22.63 5.74 7.43
C ALA A 112 -22.58 4.21 7.33
N TYR A 113 -21.59 3.71 6.59
CA TYR A 113 -21.37 2.28 6.28
C TYR A 113 -22.38 1.61 5.34
N LYS A 114 -23.50 2.25 4.94
CA LYS A 114 -24.45 1.62 4.01
C LYS A 114 -23.83 1.33 2.63
N ASP A 115 -23.02 2.24 2.14
CA ASP A 115 -22.25 2.10 0.91
C ASP A 115 -21.25 0.92 1.00
N LEU A 116 -20.50 0.82 2.11
CA LEU A 116 -19.59 -0.28 2.37
C LEU A 116 -20.35 -1.62 2.43
N VAL A 117 -21.45 -1.69 3.17
CA VAL A 117 -22.31 -2.89 3.25
C VAL A 117 -22.77 -3.31 1.87
N HIS A 118 -23.16 -2.35 1.02
CA HIS A 118 -23.60 -2.62 -0.35
C HIS A 118 -22.45 -3.20 -1.21
N LEU A 119 -21.26 -2.61 -1.17
CA LEU A 119 -20.08 -3.16 -1.85
C LEU A 119 -19.81 -4.60 -1.40
N LEU A 120 -19.79 -4.82 -0.07
CA LEU A 120 -19.50 -6.15 0.49
C LEU A 120 -20.58 -7.17 0.12
N TYR A 121 -21.85 -6.75 0.09
CA TYR A 121 -22.94 -7.61 -0.38
C TYR A 121 -22.73 -8.04 -1.84
N ILE A 122 -22.48 -7.08 -2.73
CA ILE A 122 -22.24 -7.37 -4.16
C ILE A 122 -21.03 -8.30 -4.32
N LEU A 123 -19.93 -7.98 -3.67
CA LEU A 123 -18.70 -8.77 -3.76
C LEU A 123 -18.89 -10.22 -3.30
N ASN A 124 -19.67 -10.46 -2.25
CA ASN A 124 -19.75 -11.78 -1.62
C ASN A 124 -20.93 -12.62 -2.09
N ASN A 125 -22.08 -12.01 -2.41
CA ASN A 125 -23.33 -12.72 -2.64
C ASN A 125 -23.80 -12.75 -4.10
N THR A 126 -23.19 -11.96 -4.99
CA THR A 126 -23.51 -12.02 -6.43
C THR A 126 -22.98 -13.31 -7.05
N THR A 127 -23.77 -13.92 -7.93
CA THR A 127 -23.36 -15.12 -8.67
C THR A 127 -22.16 -14.85 -9.57
N SER A 128 -21.33 -15.84 -9.83
CA SER A 128 -20.15 -15.68 -10.69
C SER A 128 -20.47 -15.14 -12.08
N ALA A 129 -21.64 -15.51 -12.64
CA ALA A 129 -22.08 -15.06 -13.95
C ALA A 129 -22.43 -13.56 -14.01
N GLN A 130 -22.85 -12.97 -12.90
CA GLN A 130 -23.29 -11.58 -12.81
C GLN A 130 -22.24 -10.67 -12.15
N LEU A 131 -21.25 -11.26 -11.48
CA LEU A 131 -20.35 -10.54 -10.60
C LEU A 131 -19.61 -9.41 -11.33
N SER A 132 -19.11 -9.63 -12.53
CA SER A 132 -18.39 -8.58 -13.28
C SER A 132 -19.26 -7.36 -13.53
N CYS A 133 -20.49 -7.58 -14.01
CA CYS A 133 -21.42 -6.50 -14.29
C CYS A 133 -21.85 -5.73 -13.04
N GLU A 134 -22.17 -6.43 -11.95
CA GLU A 134 -22.63 -5.78 -10.72
C GLU A 134 -21.47 -5.09 -9.97
N LEU A 135 -20.28 -5.68 -9.99
CA LEU A 135 -19.12 -5.12 -9.31
C LEU A 135 -18.64 -3.82 -9.98
N GLU A 136 -18.66 -3.73 -11.32
CA GLU A 136 -18.28 -2.50 -12.05
C GLU A 136 -19.24 -1.33 -11.81
N LYS A 137 -20.44 -1.56 -11.28
CA LYS A 137 -21.35 -0.48 -10.87
C LYS A 137 -20.95 0.17 -9.55
N VAL A 138 -20.30 -0.57 -8.67
CA VAL A 138 -20.01 -0.15 -7.29
C VAL A 138 -18.52 0.01 -6.98
N LEU A 139 -17.64 -0.46 -7.87
CA LEU A 139 -16.19 -0.47 -7.70
C LEU A 139 -15.47 -0.05 -8.98
N ASP A 140 -14.41 0.75 -8.87
CA ASP A 140 -13.48 0.99 -9.98
C ASP A 140 -12.56 -0.22 -10.16
N VAL A 141 -13.08 -1.23 -10.88
CA VAL A 141 -12.41 -2.54 -11.02
C VAL A 141 -11.05 -2.41 -11.71
N ASP A 142 -10.91 -1.51 -12.68
CA ASP A 142 -9.62 -1.33 -13.36
C ASP A 142 -8.55 -0.77 -12.42
N GLN A 143 -8.91 0.20 -11.60
CA GLN A 143 -8.03 0.76 -10.59
C GLN A 143 -7.66 -0.28 -9.53
N VAL A 144 -8.63 -1.10 -9.10
CA VAL A 144 -8.38 -2.18 -8.13
C VAL A 144 -7.45 -3.23 -8.72
N ILE A 145 -7.58 -3.62 -9.98
CA ILE A 145 -6.64 -4.58 -10.61
C ILE A 145 -5.21 -4.00 -10.63
N ARG A 146 -5.04 -2.72 -10.97
CA ARG A 146 -3.72 -2.07 -10.89
C ARG A 146 -3.17 -2.04 -9.47
N TYR A 147 -4.04 -1.82 -8.47
CA TYR A 147 -3.65 -1.87 -7.05
C TYR A 147 -3.19 -3.27 -6.63
N LEU A 148 -3.91 -4.33 -7.01
CA LEU A 148 -3.51 -5.71 -6.69
C LEU A 148 -2.15 -6.06 -7.32
N VAL A 149 -1.92 -5.63 -8.57
CA VAL A 149 -0.61 -5.79 -9.22
C VAL A 149 0.48 -5.02 -8.47
N PHE A 150 0.19 -3.78 -8.09
CA PHE A 150 1.12 -2.95 -7.32
C PHE A 150 1.52 -3.60 -6.01
N GLU A 151 0.54 -4.04 -5.19
CA GLU A 151 0.77 -4.67 -3.90
C GLU A 151 1.68 -5.91 -4.02
N ILE A 152 1.47 -6.72 -5.06
CA ILE A 152 2.27 -7.92 -5.35
C ILE A 152 3.69 -7.55 -5.81
N LEU A 153 3.83 -6.57 -6.68
CA LEU A 153 5.15 -6.15 -7.19
C LEU A 153 6.03 -5.63 -6.06
N ILE A 154 5.51 -4.73 -5.23
CA ILE A 154 6.29 -4.16 -4.12
C ILE A 154 6.44 -5.11 -2.93
N GLY A 155 5.72 -6.24 -2.93
CA GLY A 155 5.77 -7.21 -1.83
C GLY A 155 5.11 -6.73 -0.55
N GLN A 156 4.04 -5.95 -0.67
CA GLN A 156 3.26 -5.47 0.48
C GLN A 156 2.51 -6.63 1.14
N TRP A 157 3.19 -7.36 2.00
CA TRP A 157 2.61 -8.49 2.72
C TRP A 157 1.67 -8.03 3.84
N ASP A 158 1.89 -6.84 4.40
CA ASP A 158 1.02 -6.23 5.41
C ASP A 158 -0.15 -5.44 4.80
N GLY A 159 -0.49 -5.73 3.55
CA GLY A 159 -1.55 -5.09 2.80
C GLY A 159 -2.86 -5.88 2.76
N LEU A 160 -3.72 -5.50 1.82
CA LEU A 160 -5.04 -6.09 1.59
C LEU A 160 -4.96 -7.59 1.30
N ILE A 161 -4.09 -8.00 0.34
CA ILE A 161 -4.13 -9.36 -0.20
C ILE A 161 -3.69 -10.38 0.85
N TYR A 162 -2.62 -10.11 1.59
CA TYR A 162 -2.12 -11.09 2.55
C TYR A 162 -2.64 -10.84 3.97
N ASN A 163 -2.41 -9.65 4.53
CA ASN A 163 -2.70 -9.38 5.95
C ASN A 163 -4.02 -8.65 6.22
N LYS A 164 -4.81 -8.27 5.21
CA LYS A 164 -6.11 -7.56 5.39
C LYS A 164 -5.95 -6.21 6.11
N ASN A 165 -4.96 -5.44 5.73
CA ASN A 165 -4.51 -4.25 6.44
C ASN A 165 -4.05 -3.17 5.46
N ASN A 166 -3.83 -1.96 5.94
CA ASN A 166 -3.07 -0.91 5.28
C ASN A 166 -3.55 -0.52 3.88
N PHE A 167 -4.82 -0.16 3.76
CA PHE A 167 -5.38 0.47 2.58
C PHE A 167 -6.55 1.39 2.97
N PHE A 168 -6.98 2.24 2.04
CA PHE A 168 -8.23 2.97 2.18
C PHE A 168 -9.23 2.57 1.11
N LEU A 169 -10.50 2.65 1.44
CA LEU A 169 -11.61 2.61 0.50
C LEU A 169 -12.30 3.98 0.51
N TYR A 170 -12.44 4.59 -0.66
CA TYR A 170 -13.15 5.84 -0.83
C TYR A 170 -14.37 5.64 -1.72
N PHE A 171 -15.56 5.92 -1.19
CA PHE A 171 -16.79 5.94 -1.98
C PHE A 171 -16.93 7.30 -2.67
N ASN A 172 -16.63 7.35 -3.95
CA ASN A 172 -16.77 8.58 -4.72
C ASN A 172 -18.22 8.78 -5.15
N THR A 173 -18.92 9.73 -4.54
CA THR A 173 -20.34 10.01 -4.79
C THR A 173 -20.63 10.47 -6.21
N LYS A 174 -19.67 11.09 -6.93
CA LYS A 174 -19.83 11.48 -8.34
C LYS A 174 -19.89 10.28 -9.30
N SER A 175 -19.11 9.24 -9.04
CA SER A 175 -19.10 8.03 -9.84
C SER A 175 -19.98 6.91 -9.28
N SER A 176 -20.44 7.05 -8.03
CA SER A 176 -21.11 6.01 -7.25
C SER A 176 -20.29 4.72 -7.11
N ARG A 177 -18.95 4.83 -7.13
CA ARG A 177 -18.03 3.70 -7.07
C ARG A 177 -17.00 3.87 -5.96
N PHE A 178 -16.64 2.74 -5.38
CA PHE A 178 -15.47 2.69 -4.51
C PHE A 178 -14.18 2.72 -5.31
N GLN A 179 -13.18 3.36 -4.71
CA GLN A 179 -11.80 3.42 -5.18
C GLN A 179 -10.89 3.01 -4.03
N ILE A 180 -9.78 2.35 -4.36
CA ILE A 180 -8.81 1.89 -3.37
C ILE A 180 -7.59 2.81 -3.37
N ILE A 181 -7.03 3.09 -2.20
CA ILE A 181 -5.86 3.95 -2.05
C ILE A 181 -4.82 3.17 -1.25
N PRO A 182 -3.56 3.09 -1.70
CA PRO A 182 -2.48 2.50 -0.92
C PRO A 182 -2.28 3.22 0.40
N TYR A 183 -1.82 2.48 1.41
CA TYR A 183 -1.45 3.05 2.69
C TYR A 183 -0.34 2.23 3.35
N ASP A 184 0.52 2.90 4.14
CA ASP A 184 1.58 2.32 4.95
C ASP A 184 2.49 1.36 4.16
N LEU A 185 3.35 1.93 3.32
CA LEU A 185 4.19 1.20 2.37
C LEU A 185 5.62 0.94 2.89
N ASP A 186 5.84 1.00 4.19
CA ASP A 186 7.15 0.80 4.81
C ASP A 186 7.61 -0.68 4.80
N ASN A 187 6.67 -1.62 4.98
CA ASN A 187 6.95 -3.06 4.99
C ASN A 187 6.95 -3.70 3.60
N THR A 188 7.74 -3.12 2.68
CA THR A 188 7.77 -3.48 1.25
C THR A 188 9.18 -3.75 0.76
N LEU A 189 9.31 -4.08 -0.53
CA LEU A 189 10.60 -4.24 -1.25
C LEU A 189 11.63 -5.08 -0.48
N GLY A 190 11.16 -6.19 0.09
CA GLY A 190 12.02 -7.18 0.74
C GLY A 190 12.09 -7.10 2.26
N ILE A 191 11.38 -6.19 2.93
CA ILE A 191 11.16 -6.27 4.38
C ILE A 191 10.22 -7.43 4.69
N ASP A 192 10.59 -8.28 5.64
CA ASP A 192 9.83 -9.47 6.02
C ASP A 192 9.94 -9.75 7.53
N TRP A 193 8.80 -9.70 8.22
CA TRP A 193 8.70 -9.99 9.66
C TRP A 193 8.19 -11.41 9.96
N ILE A 194 7.79 -12.16 8.94
CA ILE A 194 7.10 -13.44 9.14
C ILE A 194 7.75 -14.63 8.44
N GLY A 195 8.97 -14.44 7.92
CA GLY A 195 9.80 -15.51 7.38
C GLY A 195 9.23 -16.14 6.11
N ARG A 196 8.78 -15.32 5.14
CA ARG A 196 8.22 -15.77 3.86
C ARG A 196 9.10 -15.38 2.68
N ASP A 197 9.11 -16.22 1.66
CA ASP A 197 9.80 -15.91 0.39
C ASP A 197 8.90 -15.06 -0.52
N TRP A 198 8.78 -13.77 -0.18
CA TRP A 198 7.94 -12.83 -0.92
C TRP A 198 8.37 -12.63 -2.36
N PRO A 199 9.67 -12.47 -2.69
CA PRO A 199 10.07 -12.24 -4.06
C PRO A 199 9.76 -13.41 -5.00
N ASN A 200 9.75 -14.65 -4.53
CA ASN A 200 9.47 -15.83 -5.37
C ASN A 200 8.02 -16.33 -5.26
N ARG A 201 7.17 -15.66 -4.48
CA ARG A 201 5.79 -16.08 -4.30
C ARG A 201 4.99 -15.94 -5.60
N ASN A 202 4.13 -16.95 -5.90
CA ASN A 202 3.29 -16.97 -7.10
C ASN A 202 2.31 -15.79 -7.12
N ILE A 203 2.26 -15.06 -8.23
CA ILE A 203 1.44 -13.85 -8.40
C ILE A 203 -0.07 -14.12 -8.38
N TYR A 204 -0.50 -15.32 -8.74
CA TYR A 204 -1.90 -15.74 -8.73
C TYR A 204 -2.31 -16.43 -7.43
N ASN A 205 -1.38 -16.63 -6.51
CA ASN A 205 -1.62 -17.22 -5.20
C ASN A 205 -0.87 -16.44 -4.10
N TRP A 206 -1.03 -15.12 -4.13
CA TRP A 206 -0.34 -14.22 -3.20
C TRP A 206 -0.94 -14.26 -1.81
N HIS A 207 -2.25 -14.43 -1.68
CA HIS A 207 -2.98 -14.41 -0.42
C HIS A 207 -2.58 -15.55 0.53
N ASN A 208 -2.94 -15.42 1.79
CA ASN A 208 -2.88 -16.54 2.73
C ASN A 208 -3.99 -17.53 2.40
N SER A 209 -3.65 -18.70 1.88
CA SER A 209 -4.60 -19.73 1.40
C SER A 209 -5.51 -20.29 2.49
N SER A 210 -5.16 -20.14 3.76
CA SER A 210 -6.01 -20.54 4.89
C SER A 210 -7.14 -19.55 5.20
N GLN A 211 -7.20 -18.42 4.50
CA GLN A 211 -8.13 -17.33 4.77
C GLN A 211 -8.77 -16.83 3.48
N LEU A 212 -10.06 -16.46 3.57
CA LEU A 212 -10.76 -15.89 2.43
C LEU A 212 -10.25 -14.47 2.09
N ARG A 213 -10.14 -14.18 0.80
CA ARG A 213 -9.78 -12.87 0.23
C ARG A 213 -10.69 -12.60 -0.97
N PRO A 214 -11.98 -12.30 -0.73
CA PRO A 214 -12.97 -12.28 -1.80
C PRO A 214 -12.62 -11.33 -2.93
N LEU A 215 -12.12 -10.12 -2.64
CA LEU A 215 -11.76 -9.16 -3.67
C LEU A 215 -10.67 -9.72 -4.60
N TYR A 216 -9.60 -10.27 -4.06
CA TYR A 216 -8.50 -10.84 -4.84
C TYR A 216 -8.92 -12.11 -5.58
N THR A 217 -9.50 -13.09 -4.87
CA THR A 217 -9.75 -14.41 -5.44
C THR A 217 -10.90 -14.41 -6.46
N LYS A 218 -11.97 -13.63 -6.21
CA LYS A 218 -13.11 -13.55 -7.13
C LYS A 218 -12.79 -12.72 -8.38
N LEU A 219 -12.00 -11.64 -8.25
CA LEU A 219 -11.55 -10.90 -9.43
C LEU A 219 -10.70 -11.78 -10.35
N LEU A 220 -9.73 -12.51 -9.80
CA LEU A 220 -8.87 -13.39 -10.60
C LEU A 220 -9.56 -14.67 -11.10
N ALA A 221 -10.74 -15.00 -10.58
CA ALA A 221 -11.58 -16.06 -11.12
C ALA A 221 -12.33 -15.63 -12.40
N ILE A 222 -12.45 -14.33 -12.67
CA ILE A 222 -13.07 -13.79 -13.89
C ILE A 222 -12.00 -13.70 -14.99
N PRO A 223 -12.12 -14.46 -16.11
CA PRO A 223 -11.05 -14.56 -17.10
C PRO A 223 -10.54 -13.20 -17.62
N GLN A 224 -11.45 -12.31 -18.00
CA GLN A 224 -11.10 -10.96 -18.49
C GLN A 224 -10.35 -10.10 -17.48
N TYR A 225 -10.62 -10.26 -16.18
CA TYR A 225 -9.90 -9.53 -15.13
C TYR A 225 -8.54 -10.16 -14.86
N LYS A 226 -8.44 -11.48 -14.93
CA LYS A 226 -7.15 -12.19 -14.84
C LYS A 226 -6.23 -11.83 -16.00
N GLU A 227 -6.74 -11.73 -17.22
CA GLU A 227 -5.99 -11.27 -18.39
C GLU A 227 -5.51 -9.83 -18.20
N ARG A 228 -6.38 -8.93 -17.72
CA ARG A 228 -6.02 -7.54 -17.42
C ARG A 228 -4.97 -7.43 -16.32
N PHE A 229 -5.10 -8.24 -15.27
CA PHE A 229 -4.10 -8.36 -14.21
C PHE A 229 -2.73 -8.78 -14.76
N SER A 230 -2.69 -9.82 -15.60
CA SER A 230 -1.46 -10.30 -16.25
C SER A 230 -0.86 -9.25 -17.19
N TYR A 231 -1.71 -8.55 -17.93
CA TYR A 231 -1.31 -7.43 -18.79
C TYR A 231 -0.63 -6.32 -17.99
N TYR A 232 -1.25 -5.85 -16.89
CA TYR A 232 -0.66 -4.83 -16.04
C TYR A 232 0.62 -5.30 -15.36
N MET A 233 0.66 -6.55 -14.88
CA MET A 233 1.86 -7.15 -14.30
C MET A 233 3.03 -7.03 -15.28
N LYS A 234 2.86 -7.55 -16.50
CA LYS A 234 3.89 -7.47 -17.54
C LYS A 234 4.24 -6.02 -17.89
N LYS A 235 3.24 -5.18 -18.15
CA LYS A 235 3.43 -3.77 -18.52
C LYS A 235 4.27 -3.02 -17.49
N PHE A 236 3.97 -3.18 -16.21
CA PHE A 236 4.67 -2.46 -15.16
C PHE A 236 6.09 -2.99 -14.95
N MET A 237 6.31 -4.30 -15.07
CA MET A 237 7.67 -4.87 -15.03
C MET A 237 8.52 -4.38 -16.20
N ASP A 238 7.98 -4.39 -17.40
CA ASP A 238 8.72 -3.96 -18.60
C ASP A 238 9.11 -2.48 -18.55
N SER A 239 8.28 -1.61 -17.95
CA SER A 239 8.46 -0.15 -18.06
C SER A 239 8.88 0.55 -16.78
N LEU A 240 8.46 0.08 -15.59
CA LEU A 240 8.58 0.83 -14.35
C LEU A 240 9.20 0.03 -13.20
N PHE A 241 8.80 -1.24 -13.03
CA PHE A 241 9.26 -2.10 -11.94
C PHE A 241 10.33 -3.07 -12.43
N ASN A 242 11.54 -2.56 -12.68
CA ASN A 242 12.69 -3.35 -13.11
C ASN A 242 14.00 -2.80 -12.52
N GLU A 243 15.05 -3.59 -12.61
CA GLU A 243 16.36 -3.25 -12.05
C GLU A 243 16.86 -1.89 -12.53
N SER A 244 16.78 -1.62 -13.84
CA SER A 244 17.31 -0.36 -14.41
C SER A 244 16.65 0.88 -13.81
N GLN A 245 15.32 0.89 -13.74
CA GLN A 245 14.55 2.01 -13.20
C GLN A 245 14.81 2.23 -11.71
N PHE A 246 14.86 1.15 -10.94
CA PHE A 246 15.11 1.26 -9.51
C PHE A 246 16.57 1.57 -9.17
N ARG A 247 17.52 1.11 -9.98
CA ARG A 247 18.95 1.46 -9.82
C ARG A 247 19.18 2.95 -9.99
N ILE A 248 18.53 3.59 -10.97
CA ILE A 248 18.59 5.05 -11.16
C ILE A 248 18.04 5.76 -9.93
N GLN A 249 16.88 5.35 -9.42
CA GLN A 249 16.25 5.95 -8.24
C GLN A 249 17.07 5.70 -6.96
N SER A 250 17.59 4.49 -6.77
CA SER A 250 18.45 4.13 -5.65
C SER A 250 19.71 5.00 -5.59
N ASN A 251 20.40 5.16 -6.73
CA ASN A 251 21.57 6.02 -6.82
C ASN A 251 21.24 7.48 -6.50
N PHE A 252 20.10 7.95 -6.98
CA PHE A 252 19.63 9.30 -6.65
C PHE A 252 19.44 9.46 -5.13
N PHE A 253 18.72 8.54 -4.46
CA PHE A 253 18.51 8.62 -3.02
C PHE A 253 19.80 8.46 -2.21
N ILE A 254 20.70 7.56 -2.60
CA ILE A 254 22.00 7.42 -1.96
C ILE A 254 22.75 8.76 -1.98
N GLN A 255 22.83 9.41 -3.13
CA GLN A 255 23.53 10.69 -3.28
C GLN A 255 22.87 11.82 -2.48
N GLN A 256 21.53 11.88 -2.50
CA GLN A 256 20.77 12.93 -1.84
C GLN A 256 20.76 12.79 -0.31
N LEU A 257 20.62 11.56 0.21
CA LEU A 257 20.35 11.34 1.62
C LEU A 257 21.60 11.08 2.46
N LYS A 258 22.66 10.52 1.87
CA LYS A 258 23.88 10.16 2.59
C LYS A 258 24.45 11.26 3.49
N PRO A 259 24.59 12.52 3.04
CA PRO A 259 25.15 13.59 3.89
C PRO A 259 24.32 13.90 5.14
N PHE A 260 23.03 13.57 5.12
CA PHE A 260 22.10 13.80 6.22
C PHE A 260 22.02 12.59 7.14
N VAL A 261 22.04 11.37 6.59
CA VAL A 261 22.11 10.13 7.35
C VAL A 261 23.38 10.05 8.20
N GLU A 262 24.53 10.49 7.65
CA GLU A 262 25.81 10.53 8.37
C GLU A 262 25.80 11.47 9.59
N LYS A 263 24.90 12.44 9.61
CA LYS A 263 24.74 13.42 10.69
C LYS A 263 23.55 13.13 11.60
N ASP A 264 22.72 12.15 11.25
CA ASP A 264 21.51 11.86 11.99
C ASP A 264 21.84 11.13 13.30
N PRO A 265 21.63 11.77 14.47
CA PRO A 265 21.97 11.18 15.75
C PRO A 265 21.05 10.02 16.14
N PHE A 266 19.89 9.91 15.48
CA PHE A 266 18.86 8.91 15.80
C PHE A 266 18.84 7.73 14.83
N PHE A 267 19.55 7.81 13.72
CA PHE A 267 19.57 6.76 12.69
C PHE A 267 19.89 5.36 13.25
N PRO A 268 20.84 5.17 14.18
CA PRO A 268 21.17 3.86 14.73
C PRO A 268 20.16 3.32 15.75
N LEU A 269 19.28 4.14 16.33
CA LEU A 269 18.58 3.83 17.58
C LEU A 269 17.57 2.67 17.49
N ALA A 270 16.92 2.46 16.33
CA ALA A 270 15.90 1.43 16.21
C ALA A 270 16.50 0.02 16.24
N TYR A 271 17.53 -0.22 15.40
CA TYR A 271 18.13 -1.55 15.18
C TYR A 271 19.67 -1.53 15.20
N GLY A 272 20.29 -0.43 15.50
CA GLY A 272 21.74 -0.28 15.42
C GLY A 272 22.26 -0.17 13.98
N PHE A 273 21.48 0.39 13.07
CA PHE A 273 21.91 0.62 11.69
C PHE A 273 23.12 1.52 11.59
N THR A 274 23.96 1.24 10.63
CA THR A 274 25.13 2.03 10.29
C THR A 274 24.95 2.77 8.96
N THR A 275 25.78 3.76 8.69
CA THR A 275 25.81 4.42 7.37
C THR A 275 26.19 3.47 6.23
N ALA A 276 26.90 2.39 6.53
CA ALA A 276 27.14 1.29 5.57
C ALA A 276 25.84 0.50 5.29
N ASP A 277 25.01 0.26 6.30
CA ASP A 277 23.72 -0.42 6.12
C ASP A 277 22.76 0.43 5.28
N PHE A 278 22.79 1.76 5.43
CA PHE A 278 22.06 2.67 4.55
C PHE A 278 22.39 2.41 3.08
N GLN A 279 23.66 2.36 2.72
CA GLN A 279 24.07 2.13 1.32
C GLN A 279 23.83 0.68 0.86
N ASN A 280 24.22 -0.30 1.69
CA ASN A 280 24.14 -1.71 1.35
C ASN A 280 22.68 -2.21 1.25
N GLY A 281 21.76 -1.62 2.00
CA GLY A 281 20.35 -1.98 1.99
C GLY A 281 19.64 -1.76 0.65
N PHE A 282 20.20 -0.94 -0.23
CA PHE A 282 19.70 -0.82 -1.60
C PHE A 282 20.02 -2.05 -2.47
N GLU A 283 21.18 -2.67 -2.27
CA GLU A 283 21.65 -3.78 -3.11
C GLU A 283 21.46 -5.16 -2.45
N ASN A 284 21.81 -5.27 -1.18
CA ASN A 284 22.06 -6.52 -0.50
C ASN A 284 21.14 -6.77 0.68
N LYS A 285 21.01 -8.05 1.06
CA LYS A 285 20.49 -8.40 2.39
C LYS A 285 21.39 -7.82 3.48
N LEU A 286 20.81 -7.50 4.61
CA LEU A 286 21.52 -7.04 5.79
C LEU A 286 21.46 -8.06 6.93
N PRO A 287 22.33 -7.96 7.94
CA PRO A 287 22.37 -8.94 9.05
C PRO A 287 21.24 -8.73 10.08
N PHE A 288 20.08 -8.29 9.63
CA PHE A 288 18.87 -8.11 10.44
C PHE A 288 17.79 -9.06 9.94
N ASN A 289 17.08 -9.72 10.86
CA ASN A 289 16.09 -10.76 10.52
C ASN A 289 15.00 -10.29 9.57
N HIS A 290 14.59 -9.01 9.67
CA HIS A 290 13.55 -8.44 8.83
C HIS A 290 14.06 -7.89 7.47
N LEU A 291 15.36 -7.97 7.20
CA LEU A 291 15.98 -7.47 5.97
C LEU A 291 16.66 -8.59 5.15
N PRO A 292 15.91 -9.64 4.77
CA PRO A 292 16.48 -10.78 4.01
C PRO A 292 16.83 -10.42 2.56
N ASN A 293 16.39 -9.24 2.09
CA ASN A 293 16.68 -8.74 0.75
C ASN A 293 16.97 -7.24 0.80
N GLY A 294 17.93 -6.78 -0.01
CA GLY A 294 18.01 -5.39 -0.40
C GLY A 294 16.96 -5.04 -1.44
N ILE A 295 16.73 -3.76 -1.70
CA ILE A 295 15.70 -3.28 -2.62
C ILE A 295 15.91 -3.87 -4.03
N LEU A 296 17.11 -3.71 -4.62
CA LEU A 296 17.40 -4.20 -5.97
C LEU A 296 17.40 -5.72 -6.05
N SER A 297 17.94 -6.42 -5.05
CA SER A 297 17.90 -7.88 -5.02
C SER A 297 16.48 -8.43 -4.93
N TYR A 298 15.58 -7.75 -4.21
CA TYR A 298 14.16 -8.06 -4.19
C TYR A 298 13.53 -7.90 -5.58
N ILE A 299 13.75 -6.77 -6.22
CA ILE A 299 13.15 -6.43 -7.53
C ILE A 299 13.59 -7.44 -8.59
N ILE A 300 14.88 -7.74 -8.68
CA ILE A 300 15.42 -8.73 -9.63
C ILE A 300 14.75 -10.10 -9.45
N LYS A 301 14.67 -10.59 -8.22
CA LYS A 301 13.99 -11.86 -7.91
C LYS A 301 12.50 -11.81 -8.24
N ARG A 302 11.80 -10.70 -7.87
CA ARG A 302 10.36 -10.55 -8.10
C ARG A 302 10.01 -10.53 -9.59
N VAL A 303 10.78 -9.82 -10.40
CA VAL A 303 10.60 -9.76 -11.86
C VAL A 303 10.84 -11.13 -12.51
N ASN A 304 11.86 -11.87 -12.05
CA ASN A 304 12.16 -13.19 -12.58
C ASN A 304 11.12 -14.27 -12.21
N ALA A 305 10.37 -14.07 -11.13
CA ALA A 305 9.39 -15.03 -10.61
C ALA A 305 7.94 -14.71 -11.03
N ALA A 306 7.68 -13.53 -11.56
CA ALA A 306 6.36 -13.09 -12.02
C ALA A 306 6.14 -13.41 -13.50
#